data_59d1f2631eecd055b5eab18e771fc264
#
_entry.id   59d1f2631eecd055b5eab18e771fc264
#
_cell.length_a   1.000
_cell.length_b   1.000
_cell.length_c   1.000
_cell.angle_alpha   90.00
_cell.angle_beta   90.00
_cell.angle_gamma   90.00
#
_symmetry.space_group_name_H-M   'P 1'
#
loop_
_entity.id
_entity.type
_entity.pdbx_description
1 polymer ?
#
loop_
_entity_poly.entity_id
_entity_poly.type
_entity_poly.pdbx_seq_one_letter_code
_entity_poly.pdbx_strand_id
1 'polypeptide(L)'
;MMANKLPFWMLPASWGLTGKSKLRAKAEYELTGVELAKELARIDIDNDIDAQVSDMDIDVEAGTLTQSVRDKKVAELREEPWVEVKHMEVNPDDVKQGYMELDWNDQFVAMLHAQGYTGESDESVVNKWFNDICRTVLLQENADMDFGLQDAGNPDVIKVRNNPEQGTDGIDE
;
A
#
# COMPACT_ATOMS: atom_id res chain seq x y z
N MET A 1 -3.31 -18.79 -35.04
CA MET A 1 -3.79 -17.94 -36.17
C MET A 1 -4.50 -16.76 -35.55
N MET A 2 -3.91 -15.57 -35.51
CA MET A 2 -4.61 -14.35 -35.12
C MET A 2 -5.56 -14.00 -36.26
N ALA A 3 -6.87 -14.13 -36.02
CA ALA A 3 -7.87 -13.68 -36.96
C ALA A 3 -7.65 -12.19 -37.21
N ASN A 4 -7.54 -11.78 -38.48
CA ASN A 4 -7.35 -10.40 -38.89
C ASN A 4 -8.63 -9.63 -38.56
N LYS A 5 -8.69 -9.09 -37.31
CA LYS A 5 -9.85 -8.35 -36.80
C LYS A 5 -9.93 -7.03 -37.56
N LEU A 6 -11.07 -6.71 -38.16
CA LEU A 6 -11.26 -5.41 -38.82
C LEU A 6 -11.04 -4.26 -37.84
N PRO A 7 -10.46 -3.13 -38.23
CA PRO A 7 -10.36 -1.97 -37.38
C PRO A 7 -11.74 -1.48 -36.92
N PHE A 8 -11.86 -1.06 -35.64
CA PHE A 8 -13.14 -0.62 -35.06
C PHE A 8 -13.87 0.43 -35.89
N TRP A 9 -13.13 1.37 -36.49
CA TRP A 9 -13.71 2.45 -37.34
C TRP A 9 -14.37 1.96 -38.65
N MET A 10 -14.04 0.74 -39.07
CA MET A 10 -14.66 0.10 -40.26
C MET A 10 -15.98 -0.60 -39.95
N LEU A 11 -16.33 -0.76 -38.67
CA LEU A 11 -17.55 -1.44 -38.30
C LEU A 11 -18.77 -0.51 -38.38
N PRO A 12 -19.89 -0.95 -38.97
CA PRO A 12 -21.12 -0.18 -38.98
C PRO A 12 -21.60 0.21 -37.59
N ALA A 13 -21.35 -0.64 -36.59
CA ALA A 13 -21.66 -0.38 -35.18
C ALA A 13 -20.91 0.82 -34.57
N SER A 14 -19.79 1.25 -35.16
CA SER A 14 -19.06 2.45 -34.73
C SER A 14 -19.65 3.76 -35.27
N TRP A 15 -20.51 3.67 -36.28
CA TRP A 15 -21.09 4.81 -36.95
C TRP A 15 -22.24 5.40 -36.12
N GLY A 16 -22.17 6.69 -35.85
CA GLY A 16 -23.16 7.40 -35.02
C GLY A 16 -22.84 7.39 -33.50
N LEU A 17 -21.83 6.66 -33.06
CA LEU A 17 -21.35 6.75 -31.68
C LEU A 17 -20.41 7.96 -31.50
N THR A 18 -20.61 8.72 -30.43
CA THR A 18 -19.80 9.90 -30.12
C THR A 18 -19.41 9.89 -28.61
N GLY A 19 -18.36 10.64 -28.26
CA GLY A 19 -17.94 10.80 -26.85
C GLY A 19 -17.63 9.48 -26.12
N LYS A 20 -18.00 9.40 -24.86
CA LYS A 20 -17.75 8.23 -24.00
C LYS A 20 -18.35 6.93 -24.56
N SER A 21 -19.50 6.99 -25.23
CA SER A 21 -20.12 5.80 -25.85
C SER A 21 -19.25 5.18 -26.95
N LYS A 22 -18.60 6.01 -27.75
CA LYS A 22 -17.67 5.54 -28.77
C LYS A 22 -16.40 4.93 -28.18
N LEU A 23 -15.87 5.56 -27.12
CA LEU A 23 -14.70 5.03 -26.40
C LEU A 23 -14.99 3.67 -25.77
N ARG A 24 -16.14 3.53 -25.11
CA ARG A 24 -16.55 2.25 -24.51
C ARG A 24 -16.70 1.15 -25.57
N ALA A 25 -17.42 1.40 -26.64
CA ALA A 25 -17.60 0.43 -27.71
C ALA A 25 -16.27 0.03 -28.37
N LYS A 26 -15.31 0.98 -28.47
CA LYS A 26 -13.97 0.69 -28.96
C LYS A 26 -13.21 -0.19 -27.98
N ALA A 27 -13.22 0.14 -26.69
CA ALA A 27 -12.57 -0.66 -25.66
C ALA A 27 -13.10 -2.09 -25.63
N GLU A 28 -14.42 -2.28 -25.63
CA GLU A 28 -15.08 -3.61 -25.68
C GLU A 28 -14.72 -4.41 -26.93
N TYR A 29 -14.46 -3.71 -28.04
CA TYR A 29 -14.05 -4.37 -29.27
C TYR A 29 -12.58 -4.80 -29.25
N GLU A 30 -11.70 -3.95 -28.73
CA GLU A 30 -10.24 -4.12 -28.84
C GLU A 30 -9.64 -4.90 -27.66
N LEU A 31 -10.22 -4.74 -26.45
CA LEU A 31 -9.69 -5.22 -25.19
C LEU A 31 -10.56 -6.32 -24.58
N THR A 32 -9.98 -7.07 -23.64
CA THR A 32 -10.69 -8.11 -22.86
C THR A 32 -10.09 -8.22 -21.44
N GLY A 33 -10.84 -8.79 -20.50
CA GLY A 33 -10.36 -9.05 -19.15
C GLY A 33 -9.98 -7.77 -18.38
N VAL A 34 -8.87 -7.79 -17.68
CA VAL A 34 -8.37 -6.70 -16.82
C VAL A 34 -8.16 -5.41 -17.60
N GLU A 35 -7.56 -5.50 -18.78
CA GLU A 35 -7.31 -4.32 -19.64
C GLU A 35 -8.60 -3.62 -20.06
N LEU A 36 -9.66 -4.39 -20.39
CA LEU A 36 -10.97 -3.83 -20.68
C LEU A 36 -11.58 -3.13 -19.44
N ALA A 37 -11.49 -3.76 -18.28
CA ALA A 37 -12.02 -3.19 -17.04
C ALA A 37 -11.35 -1.85 -16.69
N LYS A 38 -10.01 -1.77 -16.82
CA LYS A 38 -9.25 -0.54 -16.59
C LYS A 38 -9.64 0.56 -17.59
N GLU A 39 -9.71 0.23 -18.87
CA GLU A 39 -10.07 1.22 -19.90
C GLU A 39 -11.49 1.75 -19.71
N LEU A 40 -12.46 0.89 -19.37
CA LEU A 40 -13.84 1.31 -19.07
C LEU A 40 -13.91 2.22 -17.85
N ALA A 41 -13.16 1.90 -16.78
CA ALA A 41 -13.08 2.75 -15.59
C ALA A 41 -12.50 4.13 -15.91
N ARG A 42 -11.40 4.21 -16.67
CA ARG A 42 -10.75 5.47 -17.08
C ARG A 42 -11.65 6.37 -17.92
N ILE A 43 -12.56 5.82 -18.73
CA ILE A 43 -13.51 6.61 -19.53
C ILE A 43 -14.46 7.42 -18.63
N ASP A 44 -14.74 6.95 -17.43
CA ASP A 44 -15.69 7.58 -16.51
C ASP A 44 -15.04 8.48 -15.47
N ILE A 45 -13.76 8.30 -15.21
CA ILE A 45 -13.01 9.03 -14.18
C ILE A 45 -12.27 10.20 -14.84
N ASP A 46 -12.50 11.42 -14.34
CA ASP A 46 -11.88 12.63 -14.87
C ASP A 46 -10.59 13.03 -14.12
N ASN A 47 -10.35 12.45 -12.93
CA ASN A 47 -9.17 12.72 -12.09
C ASN A 47 -8.10 11.63 -12.29
N ASP A 48 -6.88 12.05 -12.56
CA ASP A 48 -5.75 11.14 -12.81
C ASP A 48 -5.38 10.25 -11.61
N ILE A 49 -5.43 10.80 -10.40
CA ILE A 49 -5.18 10.01 -9.17
C ILE A 49 -6.27 8.96 -8.99
N ASP A 50 -7.55 9.34 -9.14
CA ASP A 50 -8.66 8.40 -8.99
C ASP A 50 -8.64 7.32 -10.09
N ALA A 51 -8.18 7.64 -11.30
CA ALA A 51 -7.98 6.67 -12.36
C ALA A 51 -6.88 5.65 -12.00
N GLN A 52 -5.76 6.11 -11.45
CA GLN A 52 -4.69 5.23 -10.98
C GLN A 52 -5.13 4.35 -9.80
N VAL A 53 -5.91 4.90 -8.86
CA VAL A 53 -6.48 4.13 -7.75
C VAL A 53 -7.43 3.05 -8.27
N SER A 54 -8.30 3.39 -9.21
CA SER A 54 -9.21 2.43 -9.85
C SER A 54 -8.48 1.30 -10.57
N ASP A 55 -7.38 1.63 -11.27
CA ASP A 55 -6.53 0.62 -11.91
C ASP A 55 -5.94 -0.37 -10.89
N MET A 56 -5.46 0.14 -9.74
CA MET A 56 -4.94 -0.69 -8.67
C MET A 56 -6.02 -1.54 -7.99
N ASP A 57 -7.24 -1.02 -7.83
CA ASP A 57 -8.37 -1.79 -7.31
C ASP A 57 -8.71 -2.98 -8.23
N ILE A 58 -8.70 -2.75 -9.55
CA ILE A 58 -8.90 -3.82 -10.54
C ILE A 58 -7.76 -4.84 -10.49
N ASP A 59 -6.51 -4.41 -10.29
CA ASP A 59 -5.37 -5.32 -10.12
C ASP A 59 -5.46 -6.17 -8.86
N VAL A 60 -5.97 -5.60 -7.75
CA VAL A 60 -6.23 -6.36 -6.52
C VAL A 60 -7.33 -7.40 -6.75
N GLU A 61 -8.44 -7.03 -7.39
CA GLU A 61 -9.53 -7.97 -7.74
C GLU A 61 -9.06 -9.08 -8.68
N ALA A 62 -8.15 -8.77 -9.60
CA ALA A 62 -7.53 -9.75 -10.50
C ALA A 62 -6.47 -10.62 -9.82
N GLY A 63 -6.05 -10.31 -8.60
CA GLY A 63 -5.02 -11.01 -7.85
C GLY A 63 -3.59 -10.74 -8.33
N THR A 64 -3.38 -9.70 -9.13
CA THR A 64 -2.06 -9.28 -9.64
C THR A 64 -1.37 -8.27 -8.72
N LEU A 65 -2.11 -7.67 -7.78
CA LEU A 65 -1.62 -6.75 -6.77
C LEU A 65 -2.17 -7.15 -5.40
N THR A 66 -1.36 -7.05 -4.34
CA THR A 66 -1.86 -7.27 -2.97
C THR A 66 -2.51 -6.00 -2.42
N GLN A 67 -3.47 -6.16 -1.48
CA GLN A 67 -4.14 -5.04 -0.83
C GLN A 67 -3.14 -4.10 -0.15
N SER A 68 -2.15 -4.65 0.54
CA SER A 68 -1.10 -3.90 1.24
C SER A 68 -0.29 -2.99 0.29
N VAL A 69 0.16 -3.52 -0.85
CA VAL A 69 0.89 -2.75 -1.87
C VAL A 69 0.01 -1.67 -2.48
N ARG A 70 -1.25 -2.00 -2.74
CA ARG A 70 -2.25 -1.03 -3.21
C ARG A 70 -2.39 0.12 -2.23
N ASP A 71 -2.59 -0.16 -0.94
CA ASP A 71 -2.83 0.85 0.08
C ASP A 71 -1.62 1.76 0.28
N LYS A 72 -0.40 1.20 0.27
CA LYS A 72 0.84 1.98 0.28
C LYS A 72 0.93 2.94 -0.90
N LYS A 73 0.73 2.43 -2.13
CA LYS A 73 0.79 3.25 -3.36
C LYS A 73 -0.28 4.34 -3.39
N VAL A 74 -1.49 4.06 -2.92
CA VAL A 74 -2.55 5.07 -2.82
C VAL A 74 -2.19 6.17 -1.83
N ALA A 75 -1.63 5.80 -0.68
CA ALA A 75 -1.15 6.77 0.29
C ALA A 75 0.00 7.64 -0.28
N GLU A 76 0.94 7.04 -1.01
CA GLU A 76 2.01 7.77 -1.71
C GLU A 76 1.46 8.75 -2.75
N LEU A 77 0.49 8.33 -3.58
CA LEU A 77 -0.16 9.19 -4.57
C LEU A 77 -0.92 10.38 -3.95
N ARG A 78 -1.45 10.19 -2.74
CA ARG A 78 -2.18 11.22 -2.00
C ARG A 78 -1.31 12.02 -1.03
N GLU A 79 -0.03 11.69 -0.98
CA GLU A 79 0.92 12.27 -0.01
C GLU A 79 0.45 12.09 1.45
N GLU A 80 -0.21 10.96 1.74
CA GLU A 80 -0.72 10.61 3.06
C GLU A 80 0.26 9.69 3.80
N PRO A 81 0.43 9.83 5.13
CA PRO A 81 1.24 8.93 5.92
C PRO A 81 0.62 7.53 5.95
N TRP A 82 1.46 6.50 5.76
CA TRP A 82 1.05 5.11 5.79
C TRP A 82 2.08 4.25 6.53
N VAL A 83 1.57 3.33 7.35
CA VAL A 83 2.36 2.31 8.07
C VAL A 83 1.54 1.04 8.23
N GLU A 84 2.18 -0.11 8.09
CA GLU A 84 1.56 -1.43 8.24
C GLU A 84 2.47 -2.40 9.01
N VAL A 85 1.87 -3.27 9.81
CA VAL A 85 2.57 -4.40 10.44
C VAL A 85 2.60 -5.56 9.44
N LYS A 86 3.78 -5.90 8.94
CA LYS A 86 3.98 -7.02 8.00
C LYS A 86 4.09 -8.36 8.74
N HIS A 87 4.81 -8.36 9.82
CA HIS A 87 5.01 -9.56 10.63
C HIS A 87 5.16 -9.21 12.10
N MET A 88 4.64 -10.08 12.96
CA MET A 88 4.81 -9.98 14.40
C MET A 88 5.03 -11.38 14.96
N GLU A 89 6.11 -11.54 15.70
CA GLU A 89 6.44 -12.76 16.43
C GLU A 89 6.69 -12.41 17.90
N VAL A 90 6.00 -13.09 18.79
CA VAL A 90 6.15 -12.93 20.23
C VAL A 90 6.73 -14.23 20.79
N ASN A 91 7.80 -14.12 21.56
CA ASN A 91 8.35 -15.29 22.26
C ASN A 91 7.40 -15.70 23.40
N PRO A 92 6.78 -16.91 23.36
CA PRO A 92 5.83 -17.33 24.38
C PRO A 92 6.47 -17.56 25.76
N ASP A 93 7.79 -17.80 25.80
CA ASP A 93 8.53 -18.05 27.06
C ASP A 93 9.07 -16.74 27.66
N ASP A 94 9.20 -15.70 26.88
CA ASP A 94 9.63 -14.36 27.32
C ASP A 94 8.92 -13.27 26.48
N VAL A 95 7.82 -12.77 27.01
CA VAL A 95 7.00 -11.71 26.35
C VAL A 95 7.77 -10.41 26.12
N LYS A 96 8.96 -10.26 26.73
CA LYS A 96 9.84 -9.11 26.50
C LYS A 96 10.70 -9.26 25.25
N GLN A 97 10.75 -10.46 24.68
CA GLN A 97 11.46 -10.74 23.43
C GLN A 97 10.44 -10.96 22.32
N GLY A 98 10.31 -10.00 21.47
CA GLY A 98 9.46 -10.05 20.30
C GLY A 98 10.18 -9.47 19.08
N TYR A 99 9.71 -9.85 17.91
CA TYR A 99 10.11 -9.28 16.65
C TYR A 99 8.87 -8.73 15.94
N MET A 100 8.97 -7.50 15.44
CA MET A 100 7.93 -6.88 14.65
C MET A 100 8.56 -6.26 13.42
N GLU A 101 7.98 -6.53 12.27
CA GLU A 101 8.35 -5.94 10.99
C GLU A 101 7.26 -4.95 10.57
N LEU A 102 7.67 -3.70 10.36
CA LEU A 102 6.82 -2.63 9.88
C LEU A 102 7.25 -2.24 8.46
N ASP A 103 6.28 -1.88 7.65
CA ASP A 103 6.49 -1.19 6.38
C ASP A 103 5.84 0.19 6.46
N TRP A 104 6.48 1.21 5.90
CA TRP A 104 6.00 2.59 5.94
C TRP A 104 6.43 3.36 4.69
N ASN A 105 5.82 4.53 4.49
CA ASN A 105 6.20 5.47 3.44
C ASN A 105 6.93 6.70 4.00
N ASP A 106 7.52 7.50 3.11
CA ASP A 106 8.28 8.70 3.49
C ASP A 106 7.40 9.76 4.19
N GLN A 107 6.12 9.83 3.82
CA GLN A 107 5.15 10.74 4.43
C GLN A 107 4.91 10.41 5.90
N PHE A 108 4.94 9.14 6.26
CA PHE A 108 4.85 8.71 7.66
C PHE A 108 6.05 9.19 8.47
N VAL A 109 7.26 9.03 7.95
CA VAL A 109 8.48 9.52 8.61
C VAL A 109 8.46 11.04 8.73
N ALA A 110 8.06 11.75 7.67
CA ALA A 110 7.92 13.21 7.70
C ALA A 110 6.91 13.68 8.77
N MET A 111 5.79 12.97 8.92
CA MET A 111 4.81 13.21 9.99
C MET A 111 5.44 13.03 11.37
N LEU A 112 6.22 11.95 11.58
CA LEU A 112 6.91 11.70 12.85
C LEU A 112 7.91 12.80 13.20
N HIS A 113 8.67 13.26 12.20
CA HIS A 113 9.57 14.41 12.39
C HIS A 113 8.81 15.69 12.79
N ALA A 114 7.65 15.93 12.17
CA ALA A 114 6.80 17.06 12.54
C ALA A 114 6.24 16.95 13.97
N GLN A 115 6.09 15.74 14.50
CA GLN A 115 5.70 15.46 15.88
C GLN A 115 6.88 15.52 16.87
N GLY A 116 8.11 15.77 16.39
CA GLY A 116 9.30 15.94 17.22
C GLY A 116 10.16 14.69 17.38
N TYR A 117 9.83 13.58 16.71
CA TYR A 117 10.70 12.40 16.70
C TYR A 117 11.94 12.66 15.84
N THR A 118 13.11 12.36 16.38
CA THR A 118 14.40 12.54 15.71
C THR A 118 15.25 11.30 15.85
N GLY A 119 16.06 10.98 14.83
CA GLY A 119 16.94 9.81 14.82
C GLY A 119 18.02 9.94 13.76
N GLU A 120 18.98 9.01 13.78
CA GLU A 120 20.07 8.93 12.79
C GLU A 120 19.59 8.31 11.47
N SER A 121 18.46 7.57 11.52
CA SER A 121 17.82 6.95 10.37
C SER A 121 16.31 6.93 10.57
N ASP A 122 15.55 6.72 9.49
CA ASP A 122 14.08 6.58 9.51
C ASP A 122 13.65 5.45 10.42
N GLU A 123 14.35 4.30 10.39
CA GLU A 123 14.11 3.17 11.29
C GLU A 123 14.26 3.58 12.76
N SER A 124 15.26 4.40 13.08
CA SER A 124 15.46 4.92 14.45
C SER A 124 14.30 5.82 14.90
N VAL A 125 13.78 6.64 13.99
CA VAL A 125 12.61 7.51 14.23
C VAL A 125 11.36 6.68 14.47
N VAL A 126 11.08 5.71 13.60
CA VAL A 126 9.93 4.82 13.70
C VAL A 126 10.02 3.94 14.95
N ASN A 127 11.21 3.44 15.30
CA ASN A 127 11.43 2.68 16.53
C ASN A 127 11.09 3.50 17.79
N LYS A 128 11.52 4.77 17.86
CA LYS A 128 11.19 5.64 18.99
C LYS A 128 9.69 5.85 19.13
N TRP A 129 9.03 6.19 18.01
CA TRP A 129 7.58 6.35 17.96
C TRP A 129 6.86 5.09 18.44
N PHE A 130 7.26 3.93 17.92
CA PHE A 130 6.63 2.65 18.26
C PHE A 130 6.80 2.31 19.73
N ASN A 131 8.02 2.50 20.30
CA ASN A 131 8.27 2.30 21.71
C ASN A 131 7.42 3.22 22.60
N ASP A 132 7.19 4.47 22.20
CA ASP A 132 6.33 5.41 22.93
C ASP A 132 4.85 4.98 22.91
N ILE A 133 4.36 4.46 21.77
CA ILE A 133 3.02 3.86 21.69
C ILE A 133 2.90 2.66 22.63
N CYS A 134 3.84 1.71 22.55
CA CYS A 134 3.83 0.53 23.42
C CYS A 134 3.82 0.93 24.89
N ARG A 135 4.65 1.90 25.28
CA ARG A 135 4.68 2.43 26.64
C ARG A 135 3.33 3.03 27.05
N THR A 136 2.72 3.81 26.17
CA THR A 136 1.43 4.46 26.42
C THR A 136 0.32 3.43 26.63
N VAL A 137 0.26 2.40 25.79
CA VAL A 137 -0.72 1.31 25.90
C VAL A 137 -0.52 0.54 27.21
N LEU A 138 0.72 0.19 27.56
CA LEU A 138 1.03 -0.50 28.81
C LEU A 138 0.64 0.33 30.03
N LEU A 139 0.85 1.64 30.02
CA LEU A 139 0.46 2.53 31.12
C LEU A 139 -1.07 2.66 31.23
N GLN A 140 -1.78 2.64 30.10
CA GLN A 140 -3.25 2.69 30.10
C GLN A 140 -3.89 1.41 30.63
N GLU A 141 -3.35 0.25 30.22
CA GLU A 141 -3.87 -1.06 30.64
C GLU A 141 -3.48 -1.42 32.09
N ASN A 142 -2.34 -0.92 32.56
CA ASN A 142 -1.78 -1.24 33.86
C ASN A 142 -1.78 -0.06 34.84
N ALA A 143 -2.79 0.80 34.76
CA ALA A 143 -2.92 1.91 35.71
C ALA A 143 -2.97 1.46 37.18
N ASP A 144 -3.20 0.15 37.46
CA ASP A 144 -3.22 -0.46 38.78
C ASP A 144 -1.98 -1.34 39.10
N MET A 145 -1.02 -1.51 38.18
CA MET A 145 0.19 -2.26 38.43
C MET A 145 1.41 -1.34 38.37
N ASP A 146 2.06 -1.19 39.54
CA ASP A 146 3.38 -0.57 39.66
C ASP A 146 4.43 -1.45 38.97
N PHE A 147 4.51 -1.37 37.65
CA PHE A 147 5.62 -1.91 36.89
C PHE A 147 6.81 -0.98 37.12
N GLY A 148 7.78 -1.44 37.90
CA GLY A 148 9.08 -0.80 38.05
C GLY A 148 9.76 -0.58 36.69
N LEU A 149 9.36 0.45 35.98
CA LEU A 149 9.95 0.92 34.71
C LEU A 149 11.30 1.60 34.96
N GLN A 150 12.24 0.89 35.64
CA GLN A 150 13.59 1.40 35.89
C GLN A 150 14.59 1.05 34.79
N ASP A 151 14.18 0.35 33.73
CA ASP A 151 15.13 -0.03 32.67
C ASP A 151 14.59 0.29 31.25
N ALA A 152 14.24 1.56 31.05
CA ALA A 152 13.87 2.09 29.72
C ALA A 152 15.10 2.34 28.81
N GLY A 153 16.23 1.70 29.10
CA GLY A 153 17.50 1.89 28.40
C GLY A 153 17.95 0.73 27.52
N ASN A 154 17.14 -0.32 27.33
CA ASN A 154 17.54 -1.43 26.47
C ASN A 154 16.87 -1.31 25.08
N PRO A 155 17.62 -0.86 24.05
CA PRO A 155 17.07 -0.70 22.69
C PRO A 155 16.83 -2.03 21.96
N ASP A 156 17.07 -3.19 22.60
CA ASP A 156 17.05 -4.50 21.93
C ASP A 156 15.69 -5.23 21.98
N VAL A 157 14.64 -4.60 22.52
CA VAL A 157 13.39 -5.33 22.81
C VAL A 157 12.47 -5.48 21.61
N ILE A 158 12.47 -4.53 20.68
CA ILE A 158 11.68 -4.61 19.45
C ILE A 158 12.49 -4.00 18.29
N LYS A 159 12.79 -4.81 17.28
CA LYS A 159 13.47 -4.36 16.06
C LYS A 159 12.45 -4.10 14.96
N VAL A 160 12.38 -2.86 14.51
CA VAL A 160 11.57 -2.46 13.35
C VAL A 160 12.47 -2.44 12.12
N ARG A 161 12.05 -3.11 11.06
CA ARG A 161 12.72 -3.06 9.76
C ARG A 161 11.77 -2.51 8.71
N ASN A 162 12.30 -1.66 7.86
CA ASN A 162 11.63 -1.34 6.60
C ASN A 162 11.85 -2.52 5.63
N ASN A 163 10.77 -3.10 5.13
CA ASN A 163 10.83 -4.11 4.08
C ASN A 163 10.19 -3.52 2.81
N PRO A 164 10.94 -2.73 2.02
CA PRO A 164 10.47 -2.34 0.72
C PRO A 164 10.29 -3.63 -0.09
N GLU A 165 9.08 -3.92 -0.53
CA GLU A 165 8.82 -5.09 -1.37
C GLU A 165 9.82 -5.08 -2.53
N GLN A 166 10.64 -6.12 -2.58
CA GLN A 166 11.41 -6.43 -3.78
C GLN A 166 10.39 -6.69 -4.88
N GLY A 167 10.33 -5.77 -5.83
CA GLY A 167 9.58 -6.00 -7.05
C GLY A 167 9.99 -7.35 -7.60
N THR A 168 9.03 -8.19 -7.87
CA THR A 168 9.23 -9.44 -8.60
C THR A 168 9.66 -9.09 -10.02
N ASP A 169 10.93 -8.75 -10.17
CA ASP A 169 11.57 -8.74 -11.47
C ASP A 169 11.90 -10.17 -11.86
N GLY A 170 11.30 -10.57 -12.95
CA GLY A 170 11.91 -11.52 -13.86
C GLY A 170 11.68 -12.97 -13.54
N ILE A 171 10.67 -13.55 -14.15
CA ILE A 171 10.77 -14.93 -14.62
C ILE A 171 11.25 -14.82 -16.07
N ASP A 172 12.56 -14.87 -16.25
CA ASP A 172 13.19 -15.34 -17.47
C ASP A 172 13.64 -16.78 -17.22
N GLU A 173 13.05 -17.69 -17.91
CA GLU A 173 13.45 -18.90 -18.65
C GLU A 173 12.35 -19.95 -18.70
#